data_7e5a869714ed40805cfed3db33e90272
#
_entry.id   7e5a869714ed40805cfed3db33e90272
#
_cell.length_a   1.000
_cell.length_b   1.000
_cell.length_c   1.000
_cell.angle_alpha   90.00
_cell.angle_beta   90.00
_cell.angle_gamma   90.00
#
_symmetry.space_group_name_H-M   'P 1'
#
loop_
_entity.id
_entity.type
_entity.pdbx_description
1 polymer ?
#
loop_
_entity_poly.entity_id
_entity_poly.type
_entity_poly.pdbx_seq_one_letter_code
_entity_poly.pdbx_strand_id
1 'polypeptide(L)'
;MHDIPERPDQIGAEWLEGALAEQFPGVRVASLTCSDLAQGTNQNARIQVEYKESAGAPRHIFAKLPPNGEPQRSLVLGSGMGRREVLFYRELTADLPLRVPQVYVAEIDEASQRFVLLIEDIEASGCHFPDLHQGVGIALARQAMDDLAALHEHFSQIESKRKTPLSFIEPLLRQPEFATGMLQHALARRRARMNPASIRIAELYVEAALAVHDVWE
;
A
#
# COMPACT_ATOMS: atom_id res chain seq x y z
N MET A 1 18.82 -10.02 11.33
CA MET A 1 17.51 -9.42 11.17
C MET A 1 17.54 -8.11 11.92
N HIS A 2 17.37 -6.99 11.27
CA HIS A 2 17.32 -5.68 11.93
C HIS A 2 15.98 -5.53 12.63
N ASP A 3 15.93 -4.77 13.74
CA ASP A 3 14.65 -4.49 14.38
C ASP A 3 13.81 -3.61 13.44
N ILE A 4 12.55 -3.98 13.20
CA ILE A 4 11.67 -3.27 12.27
C ILE A 4 11.21 -1.97 12.93
N PRO A 5 11.51 -0.81 12.33
CA PRO A 5 11.11 0.48 12.89
C PRO A 5 9.58 0.63 12.92
N GLU A 6 9.08 1.22 13.96
CA GLU A 6 7.64 1.52 14.11
C GLU A 6 7.29 2.96 13.72
N ARG A 7 8.32 3.81 13.63
CA ARG A 7 8.18 5.23 13.29
C ARG A 7 9.32 5.70 12.39
N PRO A 8 9.07 6.69 11.54
CA PRO A 8 10.08 7.23 10.65
C PRO A 8 11.34 7.73 11.35
N ASP A 9 11.23 8.29 12.56
CA ASP A 9 12.36 8.78 13.35
C ASP A 9 13.28 7.67 13.89
N GLN A 10 12.86 6.41 13.81
CA GLN A 10 13.69 5.25 14.14
C GLN A 10 14.54 4.76 12.96
N ILE A 11 14.28 5.25 11.75
CA ILE A 11 15.10 4.96 10.58
C ILE A 11 16.36 5.83 10.65
N GLY A 12 17.38 5.32 11.31
CA GLY A 12 18.69 5.96 11.39
C GLY A 12 19.63 5.51 10.26
N ALA A 13 20.79 6.20 10.15
CA ALA A 13 21.78 5.90 9.11
C ALA A 13 22.29 4.46 9.17
N GLU A 14 22.60 3.95 10.36
CA GLU A 14 23.10 2.58 10.57
C GLU A 14 22.02 1.54 10.21
N TRP A 15 20.79 1.79 10.61
CA TRP A 15 19.67 0.90 10.27
C TRP A 15 19.47 0.85 8.75
N LEU A 16 19.43 2.01 8.09
CA LEU A 16 19.20 2.10 6.65
C LEU A 16 20.36 1.47 5.86
N GLU A 17 21.59 1.68 6.29
CA GLU A 17 22.78 1.05 5.70
C GLU A 17 22.67 -0.47 5.76
N GLY A 18 22.28 -1.03 6.92
CA GLY A 18 22.08 -2.47 7.08
C GLY A 18 20.93 -3.01 6.24
N ALA A 19 19.81 -2.29 6.20
CA ALA A 19 18.61 -2.71 5.44
C ALA A 19 18.83 -2.69 3.91
N LEU A 20 19.67 -1.77 3.41
CA LEU A 20 20.01 -1.65 2.00
C LEU A 20 21.17 -2.56 1.56
N ALA A 21 21.95 -3.11 2.49
CA ALA A 21 23.22 -3.79 2.19
C ALA A 21 23.09 -5.01 1.30
N GLU A 22 21.95 -5.72 1.34
CA GLU A 22 21.70 -6.89 0.49
C GLU A 22 21.57 -6.48 -0.98
N GLN A 23 20.79 -5.44 -1.25
CA GLN A 23 20.54 -4.96 -2.61
C GLN A 23 21.68 -4.05 -3.13
N PHE A 24 22.34 -3.33 -2.24
CA PHE A 24 23.42 -2.39 -2.58
C PHE A 24 24.68 -2.69 -1.76
N PRO A 25 25.43 -3.75 -2.12
CA PRO A 25 26.61 -4.16 -1.37
C PRO A 25 27.67 -3.04 -1.31
N GLY A 26 28.11 -2.74 -0.11
CA GLY A 26 29.10 -1.67 0.13
C GLY A 26 28.49 -0.28 0.32
N VAL A 27 27.17 -0.14 0.34
CA VAL A 27 26.51 1.13 0.67
C VAL A 27 26.98 1.65 2.04
N ARG A 28 27.23 2.97 2.13
CA ARG A 28 27.58 3.67 3.37
C ARG A 28 26.80 4.96 3.47
N VAL A 29 25.94 5.04 4.45
CA VAL A 29 25.10 6.22 4.72
C VAL A 29 25.91 7.24 5.53
N ALA A 30 25.94 8.49 5.06
CA ALA A 30 26.54 9.60 5.81
C ALA A 30 25.53 10.24 6.75
N SER A 31 24.37 10.59 6.22
CA SER A 31 23.24 11.17 6.96
C SER A 31 21.94 10.94 6.20
N LEU A 32 20.84 11.13 6.87
CA LEU A 32 19.52 11.14 6.24
C LEU A 32 18.61 12.17 6.91
N THR A 33 17.64 12.66 6.17
CA THR A 33 16.52 13.45 6.68
C THR A 33 15.24 12.73 6.39
N CYS A 34 14.35 12.69 7.38
CA CYS A 34 13.05 12.08 7.28
C CYS A 34 11.97 13.16 7.40
N SER A 35 11.12 13.28 6.40
CA SER A 35 10.00 14.23 6.38
C SER A 35 8.70 13.46 6.45
N ASP A 36 7.97 13.62 7.55
CA ASP A 36 6.64 13.02 7.71
C ASP A 36 5.67 13.61 6.68
N LEU A 37 4.90 12.74 6.08
CA LEU A 37 3.80 13.11 5.19
C LEU A 37 2.47 13.04 5.93
N ALA A 38 1.44 13.68 5.36
CA ALA A 38 0.10 13.58 5.90
C ALA A 38 -0.29 12.12 6.11
N GLN A 39 -0.78 11.80 7.30
CA GLN A 39 -1.19 10.45 7.66
C GLN A 39 -2.42 10.03 6.85
N GLY A 40 -2.26 8.93 6.12
CA GLY A 40 -3.36 8.19 5.52
C GLY A 40 -3.71 6.96 6.37
N THR A 41 -3.80 5.82 5.72
CA THR A 41 -3.97 4.51 6.39
C THR A 41 -2.70 4.10 7.13
N ASN A 42 -1.53 4.44 6.57
CA ASN A 42 -0.19 4.17 7.13
C ASN A 42 0.50 5.47 7.54
N GLN A 43 1.56 5.38 8.34
CA GLN A 43 2.56 6.43 8.41
C GLN A 43 3.37 6.42 7.13
N ASN A 44 3.44 7.56 6.48
CA ASN A 44 4.26 7.74 5.30
C ASN A 44 5.32 8.80 5.56
N ALA A 45 6.52 8.58 5.07
CA ALA A 45 7.61 9.53 5.15
C ALA A 45 8.44 9.53 3.87
N ARG A 46 9.04 10.67 3.55
CA ARG A 46 10.12 10.76 2.57
C ARG A 46 11.44 10.80 3.27
N ILE A 47 12.35 9.96 2.80
CA ILE A 47 13.71 9.89 3.29
C ILE A 47 14.63 10.41 2.18
N GLN A 48 15.38 11.46 2.50
CA GLN A 48 16.47 11.93 1.66
C GLN A 48 17.78 11.48 2.27
N VAL A 49 18.60 10.79 1.48
CA VAL A 49 19.84 10.14 1.95
C VAL A 49 21.06 10.79 1.33
N GLU A 50 22.03 11.10 2.17
CA GLU A 50 23.38 11.44 1.76
C GLU A 50 24.30 10.25 2.05
N TYR A 51 25.07 9.85 1.05
CA TYR A 51 25.95 8.69 1.13
C TYR A 51 27.42 9.08 1.23
N LYS A 52 28.19 8.34 2.02
CA LYS A 52 29.64 8.27 1.90
C LYS A 52 30.02 7.44 0.69
N GLU A 53 29.31 6.32 0.50
CA GLU A 53 29.42 5.44 -0.66
C GLU A 53 28.01 4.99 -1.02
N SER A 54 27.51 5.36 -2.19
CA SER A 54 26.12 5.07 -2.59
C SER A 54 25.94 3.63 -3.07
N ALA A 55 26.95 3.03 -3.67
CA ALA A 55 26.85 1.72 -4.33
C ALA A 55 25.64 1.60 -5.27
N GLY A 56 25.13 2.72 -5.80
CA GLY A 56 23.94 2.77 -6.65
C GLY A 56 22.61 2.87 -5.89
N ALA A 57 22.63 2.99 -4.56
CA ALA A 57 21.42 3.15 -3.75
C ALA A 57 20.72 4.50 -4.02
N PRO A 58 19.38 4.57 -3.89
CA PRO A 58 18.59 5.75 -4.22
C PRO A 58 18.77 6.86 -3.18
N ARG A 59 18.78 8.12 -3.66
CA ARG A 59 18.82 9.29 -2.76
C ARG A 59 17.47 9.65 -2.15
N HIS A 60 16.40 9.28 -2.80
CA HIS A 60 15.01 9.56 -2.37
C HIS A 60 14.27 8.25 -2.20
N ILE A 61 13.75 8.02 -1.01
CA ILE A 61 13.05 6.81 -0.63
C ILE A 61 11.71 7.19 -0.02
N PHE A 62 10.66 6.50 -0.42
CA PHE A 62 9.36 6.59 0.21
C PHE A 62 9.21 5.46 1.22
N ALA A 63 8.94 5.80 2.46
CA ALA A 63 8.77 4.86 3.55
C ALA A 63 7.30 4.73 3.96
N LYS A 64 6.85 3.50 4.17
CA LYS A 64 5.53 3.17 4.74
C LYS A 64 5.73 2.31 5.98
N LEU A 65 5.10 2.71 7.08
CA LEU A 65 5.14 2.05 8.36
C LEU A 65 3.72 1.92 8.95
N PRO A 66 3.52 1.07 9.96
CA PRO A 66 2.24 1.00 10.66
C PRO A 66 1.80 2.35 11.19
N PRO A 67 0.50 2.66 11.25
CA PRO A 67 0.03 3.92 11.83
C PRO A 67 0.34 3.99 13.33
N ASN A 68 0.61 5.21 13.83
CA ASN A 68 0.95 5.44 15.23
C ASN A 68 -0.24 5.43 16.18
N GLY A 69 -1.42 5.77 15.69
CA GLY A 69 -2.60 6.03 16.51
C GLY A 69 -3.70 4.97 16.37
N GLU A 70 -4.39 4.73 17.48
CA GLU A 70 -5.64 3.99 17.50
C GLU A 70 -6.82 4.86 17.04
N PRO A 71 -7.86 4.30 16.41
CA PRO A 71 -8.07 2.88 16.12
C PRO A 71 -7.43 2.40 14.82
N GLN A 72 -6.75 3.26 14.07
CA GLN A 72 -6.17 2.92 12.77
C GLN A 72 -5.12 1.82 12.85
N ARG A 73 -4.28 1.85 13.90
CA ARG A 73 -3.24 0.84 14.11
C ARG A 73 -3.86 -0.56 14.24
N SER A 74 -4.84 -0.71 15.10
CA SER A 74 -5.55 -1.98 15.27
C SER A 74 -6.23 -2.44 13.98
N LEU A 75 -6.80 -1.54 13.20
CA LEU A 75 -7.40 -1.86 11.90
C LEU A 75 -6.35 -2.37 10.90
N VAL A 76 -5.26 -1.66 10.73
CA VAL A 76 -4.23 -2.00 9.73
C VAL A 76 -3.52 -3.30 10.08
N LEU A 77 -3.10 -3.46 11.35
CA LEU A 77 -2.42 -4.68 11.79
C LEU A 77 -3.38 -5.87 11.84
N GLY A 78 -4.56 -5.70 12.45
CA GLY A 78 -5.55 -6.76 12.61
C GLY A 78 -6.18 -7.24 11.29
N SER A 79 -6.29 -6.36 10.30
CA SER A 79 -6.79 -6.73 8.97
C SER A 79 -5.72 -7.33 8.05
N GLY A 80 -4.44 -7.29 8.42
CA GLY A 80 -3.33 -7.73 7.59
C GLY A 80 -3.07 -6.87 6.34
N MET A 81 -3.56 -5.62 6.30
CA MET A 81 -3.35 -4.71 5.15
C MET A 81 -1.86 -4.48 4.90
N GLY A 82 -1.08 -4.18 5.93
CA GLY A 82 0.36 -3.99 5.83
C GLY A 82 1.07 -5.26 5.35
N ARG A 83 0.69 -6.42 5.91
CA ARG A 83 1.22 -7.72 5.48
C ARG A 83 1.00 -7.97 3.99
N ARG A 84 -0.22 -7.75 3.50
CA ARG A 84 -0.53 -7.93 2.08
C ARG A 84 0.29 -7.01 1.18
N GLU A 85 0.46 -5.76 1.59
CA GLU A 85 1.26 -4.80 0.83
C GLU A 85 2.74 -5.22 0.77
N VAL A 86 3.33 -5.60 1.90
CA VAL A 86 4.72 -6.11 1.95
C VAL A 86 4.90 -7.34 1.08
N LEU A 87 4.00 -8.33 1.19
CA LEU A 87 4.06 -9.55 0.40
C LEU A 87 3.85 -9.29 -1.10
N PHE A 88 2.97 -8.36 -1.46
CA PHE A 88 2.80 -7.92 -2.84
C PHE A 88 4.13 -7.43 -3.43
N TYR A 89 4.80 -6.51 -2.74
CA TYR A 89 6.08 -5.98 -3.22
C TYR A 89 7.19 -7.03 -3.24
N ARG A 90 7.20 -7.95 -2.30
CA ARG A 90 8.22 -8.99 -2.20
C ARG A 90 8.04 -10.13 -3.21
N GLU A 91 6.79 -10.54 -3.44
CA GLU A 91 6.49 -11.78 -4.17
C GLU A 91 5.96 -11.54 -5.60
N LEU A 92 5.37 -10.38 -5.90
CA LEU A 92 4.60 -10.19 -7.11
C LEU A 92 5.18 -9.17 -8.09
N THR A 93 5.95 -8.20 -7.64
CA THR A 93 6.31 -7.03 -8.46
C THR A 93 7.25 -7.35 -9.62
N ALA A 94 8.04 -8.43 -9.52
CA ALA A 94 8.99 -8.81 -10.57
C ALA A 94 8.32 -9.21 -11.90
N ASP A 95 7.10 -9.74 -11.83
CA ASP A 95 6.38 -10.29 -13.01
C ASP A 95 5.15 -9.47 -13.41
N LEU A 96 4.97 -8.27 -12.86
CA LEU A 96 3.81 -7.45 -13.17
C LEU A 96 3.88 -6.86 -14.58
N PRO A 97 2.75 -6.83 -15.31
CA PRO A 97 2.65 -6.15 -16.60
C PRO A 97 2.58 -4.61 -16.48
N LEU A 98 2.70 -4.09 -15.28
CA LEU A 98 2.58 -2.68 -14.93
C LEU A 98 3.85 -2.18 -14.28
N ARG A 99 4.14 -0.89 -14.48
CA ARG A 99 5.16 -0.21 -13.69
C ARG A 99 4.64 0.04 -12.28
N VAL A 100 5.37 -0.44 -11.31
CA VAL A 100 5.18 -0.15 -9.88
C VAL A 100 6.43 0.51 -9.31
N PRO A 101 6.35 1.20 -8.17
CA PRO A 101 7.53 1.71 -7.49
C PRO A 101 8.54 0.59 -7.23
N GLN A 102 9.83 0.86 -7.49
CA GLN A 102 10.88 -0.10 -7.15
C GLN A 102 10.90 -0.33 -5.64
N VAL A 103 11.01 -1.58 -5.22
CA VAL A 103 11.15 -1.92 -3.80
C VAL A 103 12.62 -2.00 -3.41
N TYR A 104 12.97 -1.42 -2.27
CA TYR A 104 14.30 -1.46 -1.68
C TYR A 104 14.33 -2.32 -0.42
N VAL A 105 13.29 -2.22 0.40
CA VAL A 105 13.11 -3.03 1.62
C VAL A 105 11.63 -3.36 1.76
N ALA A 106 11.31 -4.61 2.03
CA ALA A 106 9.96 -5.08 2.30
C ALA A 106 10.00 -6.12 3.43
N GLU A 107 9.92 -5.67 4.66
CA GLU A 107 10.04 -6.53 5.84
C GLU A 107 8.79 -6.50 6.69
N ILE A 108 8.48 -7.64 7.27
CA ILE A 108 7.39 -7.83 8.22
C ILE A 108 7.79 -8.82 9.31
N ASP A 109 7.42 -8.50 10.52
CA ASP A 109 7.40 -9.44 11.65
C ASP A 109 6.00 -10.07 11.74
N GLU A 110 5.92 -11.34 11.37
CA GLU A 110 4.66 -12.09 11.32
C GLU A 110 3.98 -12.21 12.70
N ALA A 111 4.74 -12.16 13.79
CA ALA A 111 4.19 -12.29 15.14
C ALA A 111 3.51 -11.00 15.61
N SER A 112 4.14 -9.85 15.39
CA SER A 112 3.63 -8.53 15.79
C SER A 112 2.87 -7.81 14.68
N GLN A 113 2.94 -8.31 13.44
CA GLN A 113 2.43 -7.67 12.22
C GLN A 113 3.06 -6.28 11.96
N ARG A 114 4.17 -5.94 12.64
CA ARG A 114 4.95 -4.73 12.34
C ARG A 114 5.63 -4.90 10.99
N PHE A 115 5.65 -3.83 10.22
CA PHE A 115 6.24 -3.85 8.89
C PHE A 115 6.96 -2.55 8.57
N VAL A 116 7.89 -2.64 7.64
CA VAL A 116 8.50 -1.48 6.98
C VAL A 116 8.59 -1.77 5.48
N LEU A 117 8.15 -0.81 4.69
CA LEU A 117 8.27 -0.85 3.25
C LEU A 117 9.00 0.41 2.80
N LEU A 118 10.19 0.23 2.20
CA LEU A 118 10.95 1.29 1.56
C LEU A 118 10.89 1.09 0.06
N ILE A 119 10.31 2.05 -0.64
CA ILE A 119 10.09 2.00 -2.08
C ILE A 119 10.58 3.28 -2.76
N GLU A 120 10.62 3.26 -4.07
CA GLU A 120 10.92 4.43 -4.88
C GLU A 120 9.99 5.60 -4.53
N ASP A 121 10.57 6.78 -4.31
CA ASP A 121 9.80 8.02 -4.28
C ASP A 121 9.52 8.46 -5.73
N ILE A 122 8.36 8.07 -6.23
CA ILE A 122 7.98 8.31 -7.63
C ILE A 122 7.77 9.80 -7.94
N GLU A 123 7.46 10.65 -6.95
CA GLU A 123 7.43 12.10 -7.17
C GLU A 123 8.83 12.65 -7.41
N ALA A 124 9.82 12.19 -6.66
CA ALA A 124 11.22 12.56 -6.90
C ALA A 124 11.72 12.07 -8.27
N SER A 125 11.10 11.00 -8.79
CA SER A 125 11.33 10.49 -10.15
C SER A 125 10.51 11.21 -11.24
N GLY A 126 9.80 12.28 -10.91
CA GLY A 126 9.06 13.12 -11.87
C GLY A 126 7.61 12.70 -12.13
N CYS A 127 7.05 11.76 -11.37
CA CYS A 127 5.63 11.45 -11.44
C CYS A 127 4.82 12.52 -10.69
N HIS A 128 3.62 12.80 -11.19
CA HIS A 128 2.70 13.73 -10.57
C HIS A 128 1.41 12.99 -10.19
N PHE A 129 0.98 13.17 -8.94
CA PHE A 129 -0.32 12.68 -8.51
C PHE A 129 -1.41 13.65 -8.95
N PRO A 130 -2.52 13.16 -9.55
CA PRO A 130 -3.64 14.02 -9.87
C PRO A 130 -4.28 14.56 -8.59
N ASP A 131 -4.80 15.79 -8.66
CA ASP A 131 -5.62 16.35 -7.59
C ASP A 131 -6.97 15.59 -7.55
N LEU A 132 -7.19 14.85 -6.47
CA LEU A 132 -8.41 14.05 -6.29
C LEU A 132 -9.69 14.88 -6.28
N HIS A 133 -9.62 16.20 -5.99
CA HIS A 133 -10.77 17.09 -6.01
C HIS A 133 -11.14 17.53 -7.42
N GLN A 134 -10.18 17.53 -8.34
CA GLN A 134 -10.42 17.89 -9.74
C GLN A 134 -10.75 16.68 -10.61
N GLY A 135 -10.50 15.47 -10.07
CA GLY A 135 -10.65 14.22 -10.81
C GLY A 135 -9.55 14.03 -11.86
N VAL A 136 -9.77 13.09 -12.75
CA VAL A 136 -8.83 12.76 -13.83
C VAL A 136 -9.50 12.88 -15.20
N GLY A 137 -8.73 13.29 -16.20
CA GLY A 137 -9.21 13.33 -17.58
C GLY A 137 -9.53 11.92 -18.12
N ILE A 138 -10.44 11.86 -19.12
CA ILE A 138 -10.90 10.59 -19.71
C ILE A 138 -9.74 9.74 -20.25
N ALA A 139 -8.72 10.36 -20.80
CA ALA A 139 -7.55 9.63 -21.32
C ALA A 139 -6.81 8.87 -20.21
N LEU A 140 -6.56 9.53 -19.07
CA LEU A 140 -5.91 8.89 -17.91
C LEU A 140 -6.81 7.83 -17.26
N ALA A 141 -8.13 8.10 -17.17
CA ALA A 141 -9.07 7.12 -16.66
C ALA A 141 -9.12 5.84 -17.54
N ARG A 142 -9.08 6.02 -18.88
CA ARG A 142 -9.01 4.88 -19.81
C ARG A 142 -7.72 4.10 -19.62
N GLN A 143 -6.57 4.78 -19.55
CA GLN A 143 -5.29 4.12 -19.29
C GLN A 143 -5.32 3.29 -18.01
N ALA A 144 -5.87 3.83 -16.92
CA ALA A 144 -6.01 3.10 -15.67
C ALA A 144 -6.90 1.85 -15.79
N MET A 145 -7.95 1.89 -16.62
CA MET A 145 -8.78 0.72 -16.89
C MET A 145 -8.07 -0.32 -17.76
N ASP A 146 -7.31 0.11 -18.76
CA ASP A 146 -6.49 -0.77 -19.58
C ASP A 146 -5.40 -1.45 -18.74
N ASP A 147 -4.74 -0.72 -17.86
CA ASP A 147 -3.75 -1.24 -16.91
C ASP A 147 -4.39 -2.28 -15.96
N LEU A 148 -5.57 -1.98 -15.42
CA LEU A 148 -6.31 -2.91 -14.56
C LEU A 148 -6.72 -4.18 -15.31
N ALA A 149 -7.15 -4.05 -16.57
CA ALA A 149 -7.49 -5.20 -17.41
C ALA A 149 -6.26 -6.08 -17.67
N ALA A 150 -5.11 -5.48 -17.99
CA ALA A 150 -3.85 -6.19 -18.18
C ALA A 150 -3.41 -6.94 -16.91
N LEU A 151 -3.60 -6.31 -15.72
CA LEU A 151 -3.32 -6.94 -14.44
C LEU A 151 -4.20 -8.15 -14.20
N HIS A 152 -5.52 -8.03 -14.44
CA HIS A 152 -6.46 -9.13 -14.28
C HIS A 152 -6.16 -10.28 -15.25
N GLU A 153 -5.88 -9.97 -16.53
CA GLU A 153 -5.52 -10.97 -17.52
C GLU A 153 -4.24 -11.72 -17.10
N HIS A 154 -3.22 -10.99 -16.67
CA HIS A 154 -1.96 -11.58 -16.22
C HIS A 154 -2.18 -12.60 -15.10
N PHE A 155 -2.92 -12.24 -14.06
CA PHE A 155 -3.16 -13.14 -12.94
C PHE A 155 -4.13 -14.27 -13.24
N SER A 156 -5.14 -14.07 -14.08
CA SER A 156 -6.08 -15.14 -14.48
C SER A 156 -5.38 -16.28 -15.23
N GLN A 157 -4.32 -15.97 -16.00
CA GLN A 157 -3.55 -16.97 -16.71
C GLN A 157 -2.51 -17.69 -15.83
N ILE A 158 -2.02 -17.03 -14.79
CA ILE A 158 -0.91 -17.52 -13.96
C ILE A 158 -1.40 -18.37 -12.79
N GLU A 159 -2.63 -18.21 -12.33
CA GLU A 159 -3.12 -18.88 -11.11
C GLU A 159 -2.95 -20.40 -11.17
N SER A 160 -3.19 -21.01 -12.34
CA SER A 160 -2.97 -22.46 -12.56
C SER A 160 -1.49 -22.87 -12.67
N LYS A 161 -0.58 -21.93 -12.86
CA LYS A 161 0.86 -22.16 -13.09
C LYS A 161 1.74 -21.77 -11.89
N ARG A 162 1.18 -21.08 -10.91
CA ARG A 162 1.95 -20.62 -9.75
C ARG A 162 2.27 -21.75 -8.79
N LYS A 163 3.54 -21.77 -8.35
CA LYS A 163 3.99 -22.68 -7.30
C LYS A 163 3.57 -22.20 -5.90
N THR A 164 3.30 -20.92 -5.74
CA THR A 164 2.91 -20.32 -4.46
C THR A 164 1.47 -19.83 -4.56
N PRO A 165 0.56 -20.32 -3.72
CA PRO A 165 -0.82 -19.83 -3.68
C PRO A 165 -0.84 -18.34 -3.32
N LEU A 166 -1.72 -17.56 -3.95
CA LEU A 166 -1.98 -16.18 -3.56
C LEU A 166 -2.82 -16.10 -2.27
N SER A 167 -2.68 -17.06 -1.37
CA SER A 167 -3.44 -17.17 -0.13
C SER A 167 -3.34 -15.95 0.80
N PHE A 168 -2.27 -15.15 0.64
CA PHE A 168 -2.14 -13.89 1.37
C PHE A 168 -2.99 -12.74 0.79
N ILE A 169 -3.62 -12.94 -0.38
CA ILE A 169 -4.52 -11.97 -1.04
C ILE A 169 -5.99 -12.26 -0.68
N GLU A 170 -6.24 -12.90 0.42
CA GLU A 170 -7.63 -13.05 0.87
C GLU A 170 -8.33 -11.69 0.98
N PRO A 171 -9.48 -11.51 0.29
CA PRO A 171 -10.18 -10.24 0.33
C PRO A 171 -10.60 -9.91 1.76
N LEU A 172 -10.34 -8.68 2.21
CA LEU A 172 -10.91 -8.12 3.44
C LEU A 172 -12.45 -8.20 3.49
N LEU A 173 -13.05 -8.40 2.33
CA LEU A 173 -14.50 -8.28 2.11
C LEU A 173 -15.29 -9.58 2.29
N ARG A 174 -14.69 -10.64 2.86
CA ARG A 174 -15.47 -11.83 3.28
C ARG A 174 -16.39 -11.57 4.48
N GLN A 175 -16.42 -10.33 4.98
CA GLN A 175 -17.33 -9.92 6.06
C GLN A 175 -18.28 -8.85 5.54
N PRO A 176 -19.41 -9.22 4.91
CA PRO A 176 -20.40 -8.25 4.43
C PRO A 176 -20.91 -7.33 5.54
N GLU A 177 -20.94 -7.80 6.79
CA GLU A 177 -21.30 -7.02 7.96
C GLU A 177 -20.34 -5.85 8.20
N PHE A 178 -19.02 -6.04 7.97
CA PHE A 178 -18.04 -4.97 8.10
C PHE A 178 -18.26 -3.89 7.03
N ALA A 179 -18.43 -4.29 5.78
CA ALA A 179 -18.63 -3.37 4.66
C ALA A 179 -19.98 -2.60 4.81
N THR A 180 -21.03 -3.28 5.18
CA THR A 180 -22.36 -2.66 5.44
C THR A 180 -22.30 -1.72 6.64
N GLY A 181 -21.63 -2.10 7.72
CA GLY A 181 -21.45 -1.26 8.90
C GLY A 181 -20.70 0.03 8.59
N MET A 182 -19.60 -0.05 7.83
CA MET A 182 -18.87 1.13 7.38
C MET A 182 -19.73 2.05 6.50
N LEU A 183 -20.49 1.47 5.59
CA LEU A 183 -21.35 2.24 4.68
C LEU A 183 -22.50 2.91 5.41
N GLN A 184 -23.15 2.21 6.33
CA GLN A 184 -24.21 2.76 7.22
C GLN A 184 -23.65 3.92 8.06
N HIS A 185 -22.46 3.76 8.62
CA HIS A 185 -21.79 4.83 9.37
C HIS A 185 -21.48 6.05 8.49
N ALA A 186 -21.00 5.82 7.27
CA ALA A 186 -20.74 6.89 6.31
C ALA A 186 -22.02 7.62 5.90
N LEU A 187 -23.11 6.89 5.63
CA LEU A 187 -24.43 7.45 5.35
C LEU A 187 -24.92 8.32 6.51
N ALA A 188 -24.88 7.79 7.74
CA ALA A 188 -25.33 8.53 8.91
C ALA A 188 -24.61 9.88 9.11
N ARG A 189 -23.30 9.93 8.83
CA ARG A 189 -22.48 11.12 9.03
C ARG A 189 -22.42 12.09 7.85
N ARG A 190 -22.58 11.60 6.63
CA ARG A 190 -22.29 12.37 5.41
C ARG A 190 -23.47 12.55 4.46
N ARG A 191 -24.64 11.93 4.74
CA ARG A 191 -25.83 11.94 3.88
C ARG A 191 -26.17 13.32 3.34
N ALA A 192 -26.14 14.36 4.19
CA ALA A 192 -26.46 15.72 3.79
C ALA A 192 -25.48 16.36 2.76
N ARG A 193 -24.32 15.73 2.58
CA ARG A 193 -23.26 16.19 1.64
C ARG A 193 -23.10 15.25 0.44
N MET A 194 -23.85 14.16 0.40
CA MET A 194 -23.78 13.17 -0.67
C MET A 194 -24.81 13.49 -1.76
N ASN A 195 -24.46 13.16 -2.98
CA ASN A 195 -25.41 13.26 -4.07
C ASN A 195 -26.45 12.14 -3.96
N PRO A 196 -27.71 12.40 -4.37
CA PRO A 196 -28.81 11.44 -4.22
C PRO A 196 -28.55 10.07 -4.86
N ALA A 197 -27.87 10.02 -6.01
CA ALA A 197 -27.54 8.76 -6.67
C ALA A 197 -26.55 7.94 -5.84
N SER A 198 -25.54 8.57 -5.25
CA SER A 198 -24.58 7.89 -4.35
C SER A 198 -25.25 7.34 -3.10
N ILE A 199 -26.22 8.10 -2.53
CA ILE A 199 -27.02 7.63 -1.39
C ILE A 199 -27.80 6.37 -1.80
N ARG A 200 -28.51 6.42 -2.93
CA ARG A 200 -29.33 5.30 -3.40
C ARG A 200 -28.49 4.06 -3.67
N ILE A 201 -27.31 4.21 -4.29
CA ILE A 201 -26.37 3.08 -4.52
C ILE A 201 -25.93 2.48 -3.20
N ALA A 202 -25.57 3.32 -2.23
CA ALA A 202 -25.13 2.86 -0.91
C ALA A 202 -26.24 2.12 -0.15
N GLU A 203 -27.48 2.62 -0.21
CA GLU A 203 -28.65 1.97 0.40
C GLU A 203 -28.94 0.61 -0.26
N LEU A 204 -28.91 0.54 -1.59
CA LEU A 204 -29.09 -0.71 -2.32
C LEU A 204 -28.01 -1.74 -1.98
N TYR A 205 -26.75 -1.30 -1.85
CA TYR A 205 -25.68 -2.19 -1.43
C TYR A 205 -25.92 -2.73 -0.01
N VAL A 206 -26.30 -1.87 0.94
CA VAL A 206 -26.61 -2.31 2.32
C VAL A 206 -27.76 -3.32 2.35
N GLU A 207 -28.80 -3.11 1.52
CA GLU A 207 -29.96 -4.01 1.42
C GLU A 207 -29.59 -5.37 0.80
N ALA A 208 -28.69 -5.39 -0.17
CA ALA A 208 -28.37 -6.56 -0.97
C ALA A 208 -26.99 -7.20 -0.65
N ALA A 209 -26.28 -6.70 0.35
CA ALA A 209 -24.88 -7.09 0.59
C ALA A 209 -24.69 -8.61 0.73
N LEU A 210 -25.53 -9.29 1.49
CA LEU A 210 -25.45 -10.75 1.66
C LEU A 210 -25.66 -11.48 0.32
N ALA A 211 -26.69 -11.10 -0.44
CA ALA A 211 -26.98 -11.71 -1.73
C ALA A 211 -25.86 -11.44 -2.77
N VAL A 212 -25.19 -10.29 -2.71
CA VAL A 212 -24.04 -9.98 -3.57
C VAL A 212 -22.85 -10.83 -3.19
N HIS A 213 -22.60 -11.04 -1.91
CA HIS A 213 -21.47 -11.86 -1.46
C HIS A 213 -21.67 -13.34 -1.76
N ASP A 214 -22.88 -13.87 -1.63
CA ASP A 214 -23.22 -15.28 -1.94
C ASP A 214 -22.99 -15.63 -3.44
N VAL A 215 -23.03 -14.64 -4.33
CA VAL A 215 -22.78 -14.86 -5.78
C VAL A 215 -21.29 -14.95 -6.11
N TRP A 216 -20.41 -14.45 -5.21
CA TRP A 216 -18.95 -14.41 -5.42
C TRP A 216 -18.20 -15.57 -4.74
N GLU A 217 -18.87 -16.42 -3.99
CA GLU A 217 -18.36 -17.67 -3.43
C GLU A 217 -18.60 -18.85 -4.38
#